data_484f686c7a6d2603b5ddef310ab6ba7b
#
_entry.id   484f686c7a6d2603b5ddef310ab6ba7b
#
_cell.length_a   1.000
_cell.length_b   1.000
_cell.length_c   1.000
_cell.angle_alpha   90.00
_cell.angle_beta   90.00
_cell.angle_gamma   90.00
#
_symmetry.space_group_name_H-M   'P 1'
#
loop_
_entity.id
_entity.type
_entity.pdbx_description
1 polymer ?
#
loop_
_entity_poly.entity_id
_entity_poly.type
_entity_poly.pdbx_seq_one_letter_code
_entity_poly.pdbx_strand_id
1 'polypeptide(L)'
;VINPSEMVEIGDDVGIGGDVMIWTHGAWLDALQGFPADFGPVKIGNSVWLPARSIVLPNVTIGDNVVIGINSIINRSLPNGCFAAGSPCKVIKEDVYPKPLSTEAIEKLVVDILDNWKKLIEFKS
;
A
#
# COMPACT_ATOMS: atom_id res chain seq x y z
N VAL A 1 -4.84 6.71 -9.78
CA VAL A 1 -5.96 6.27 -10.62
C VAL A 1 -6.61 5.04 -10.02
N ILE A 2 -7.92 5.09 -9.86
CA ILE A 2 -8.72 3.94 -9.43
C ILE A 2 -9.66 3.60 -10.59
N ASN A 3 -9.59 2.36 -11.07
CA ASN A 3 -10.52 1.85 -12.08
C ASN A 3 -11.57 0.97 -11.39
N PRO A 4 -12.82 1.41 -11.30
CA PRO A 4 -13.86 0.73 -10.52
C PRO A 4 -14.83 -0.09 -11.40
N SER A 5 -14.33 -0.84 -12.36
CA SER A 5 -15.18 -1.78 -13.13
C SER A 5 -15.81 -2.84 -12.23
N GLU A 6 -15.08 -3.20 -11.18
CA GLU A 6 -15.55 -4.03 -10.07
C GLU A 6 -15.37 -3.25 -8.76
N MET A 7 -15.81 -3.82 -7.65
CA MET A 7 -15.75 -3.14 -6.35
C MET A 7 -14.33 -2.88 -5.90
N VAL A 8 -14.09 -1.65 -5.43
CA VAL A 8 -12.87 -1.28 -4.70
C VAL A 8 -13.27 -0.91 -3.28
N GLU A 9 -12.74 -1.64 -2.31
CA GLU A 9 -12.96 -1.40 -0.89
C GLU A 9 -11.64 -0.93 -0.26
N ILE A 10 -11.68 0.18 0.42
CA ILE A 10 -10.52 0.76 1.11
C ILE A 10 -10.92 1.01 2.55
N GLY A 11 -10.17 0.43 3.48
CA GLY A 11 -10.41 0.56 4.91
C GLY A 11 -10.01 1.92 5.49
N ASP A 12 -9.90 1.96 6.80
CA ASP A 12 -9.53 3.15 7.55
C ASP A 12 -8.00 3.31 7.64
N ASP A 13 -7.54 4.54 7.79
CA ASP A 13 -6.12 4.88 7.96
C ASP A 13 -5.22 4.35 6.82
N VAL A 14 -5.70 4.48 5.59
CA VAL A 14 -4.94 4.06 4.41
C VAL A 14 -4.23 5.27 3.80
N GLY A 15 -2.90 5.18 3.72
CA GLY A 15 -2.07 6.15 3.01
C GLY A 15 -1.91 5.77 1.55
N ILE A 16 -2.27 6.68 0.65
CA ILE A 16 -2.12 6.49 -0.80
C ILE A 16 -1.22 7.58 -1.35
N GLY A 17 -0.06 7.18 -1.83
CA GLY A 17 0.93 8.09 -2.41
C GLY A 17 0.63 8.51 -3.85
N GLY A 18 1.50 9.33 -4.41
CA GLY A 18 1.37 9.80 -5.78
C GLY A 18 1.47 8.69 -6.81
N ASP A 19 0.68 8.79 -7.88
CA ASP A 19 0.69 7.86 -9.01
C ASP A 19 0.37 6.40 -8.63
N VAL A 20 -0.33 6.17 -7.53
CA VAL A 20 -0.87 4.85 -7.19
C VAL A 20 -2.00 4.50 -8.13
N MET A 21 -2.01 3.27 -8.63
CA MET A 21 -3.04 2.76 -9.52
C MET A 21 -3.71 1.54 -8.90
N ILE A 22 -5.04 1.51 -8.94
CA ILE A 22 -5.85 0.36 -8.50
C ILE A 22 -6.70 -0.07 -9.69
N TRP A 23 -6.50 -1.30 -10.13
CA TRP A 23 -7.18 -1.86 -11.28
C TRP A 23 -8.07 -3.03 -10.88
N THR A 24 -9.31 -3.02 -11.35
CA THR A 24 -10.26 -4.11 -11.16
C THR A 24 -10.53 -4.90 -12.44
N HIS A 25 -9.88 -4.51 -13.53
CA HIS A 25 -9.90 -5.28 -14.76
C HIS A 25 -8.58 -5.17 -15.54
N GLY A 26 -8.33 -6.19 -16.33
CA GLY A 26 -7.25 -6.21 -17.32
C GLY A 26 -7.72 -7.07 -18.49
N ALA A 27 -8.28 -6.43 -19.51
CA ALA A 27 -8.74 -7.10 -20.70
C ALA A 27 -8.61 -6.14 -21.89
N TRP A 28 -7.88 -6.54 -22.91
CA TRP A 28 -7.69 -5.72 -24.09
C TRP A 28 -7.85 -6.50 -25.38
N LEU A 29 -7.38 -7.74 -25.40
CA LEU A 29 -7.41 -8.58 -26.56
C LEU A 29 -8.57 -9.60 -26.50
N ASP A 30 -8.81 -10.30 -27.60
CA ASP A 30 -9.93 -11.23 -27.72
C ASP A 30 -9.79 -12.45 -26.80
N ALA A 31 -10.59 -12.48 -25.78
CA ALA A 31 -10.61 -13.58 -24.81
C ALA A 31 -11.02 -14.93 -25.46
N LEU A 32 -11.78 -14.89 -26.56
CA LEU A 32 -12.17 -16.09 -27.28
C LEU A 32 -10.99 -16.77 -27.97
N GLN A 33 -9.91 -16.04 -28.16
CA GLN A 33 -8.64 -16.57 -28.68
C GLN A 33 -7.66 -16.97 -27.56
N GLY A 34 -8.10 -16.96 -26.31
CA GLY A 34 -7.26 -17.36 -25.18
C GLY A 34 -6.41 -16.26 -24.58
N PHE A 35 -6.59 -15.00 -25.01
CA PHE A 35 -5.91 -13.89 -24.35
C PHE A 35 -6.50 -13.63 -22.96
N PRO A 36 -5.66 -13.18 -22.00
CA PRO A 36 -6.13 -12.97 -20.63
C PRO A 36 -7.18 -11.88 -20.54
N ALA A 37 -8.19 -12.13 -19.71
CA ALA A 37 -9.22 -11.18 -19.35
C ALA A 37 -9.53 -11.34 -17.87
N ASP A 38 -8.93 -10.48 -17.04
CA ASP A 38 -9.11 -10.53 -15.60
C ASP A 38 -10.05 -9.43 -15.14
N PHE A 39 -11.06 -9.82 -14.37
CA PHE A 39 -11.96 -8.93 -13.68
C PHE A 39 -12.06 -9.38 -12.23
N GLY A 40 -12.05 -8.46 -11.31
CA GLY A 40 -12.26 -8.80 -9.93
C GLY A 40 -12.06 -7.64 -8.96
N PRO A 41 -12.68 -7.75 -7.78
CA PRO A 41 -12.63 -6.70 -6.79
C PRO A 41 -11.22 -6.55 -6.20
N VAL A 42 -10.96 -5.37 -5.66
CA VAL A 42 -9.77 -5.08 -4.85
C VAL A 42 -10.24 -4.68 -3.47
N LYS A 43 -9.66 -5.29 -2.45
CA LYS A 43 -9.89 -4.93 -1.06
C LYS A 43 -8.60 -4.56 -0.38
N ILE A 44 -8.59 -3.39 0.24
CA ILE A 44 -7.47 -2.88 1.03
C ILE A 44 -7.96 -2.75 2.47
N GLY A 45 -7.28 -3.39 3.40
CA GLY A 45 -7.62 -3.38 4.81
C GLY A 45 -7.33 -2.03 5.49
N ASN A 46 -7.29 -2.07 6.82
CA ASN A 46 -7.03 -0.89 7.63
C ASN A 46 -5.53 -0.70 7.87
N SER A 47 -5.09 0.54 8.05
CA SER A 47 -3.69 0.88 8.35
C SER A 47 -2.73 0.30 7.31
N VAL A 48 -2.98 0.61 6.05
CA VAL A 48 -2.16 0.17 4.90
C VAL A 48 -1.47 1.37 4.28
N TRP A 49 -0.21 1.24 3.97
CA TRP A 49 0.53 2.25 3.24
C TRP A 49 0.90 1.77 1.84
N LEU A 50 0.29 2.43 0.84
CA LEU A 50 0.60 2.29 -0.58
C LEU A 50 1.44 3.51 -1.00
N PRO A 51 2.76 3.40 -1.03
CA PRO A 51 3.61 4.52 -1.42
C PRO A 51 3.56 4.79 -2.92
N ALA A 52 4.26 5.83 -3.35
CA ALA A 52 4.24 6.29 -4.73
C ALA A 52 4.47 5.17 -5.74
N ARG A 53 3.72 5.22 -6.84
CA ARG A 53 3.78 4.30 -7.97
C ARG A 53 3.50 2.84 -7.63
N SER A 54 2.81 2.57 -6.54
CA SER A 54 2.30 1.22 -6.29
C SER A 54 1.12 0.93 -7.21
N ILE A 55 1.07 -0.29 -7.72
CA ILE A 55 -0.01 -0.74 -8.61
C ILE A 55 -0.65 -1.98 -7.98
N VAL A 56 -1.97 -1.92 -7.79
CA VAL A 56 -2.76 -3.04 -7.27
C VAL A 56 -3.58 -3.62 -8.42
N LEU A 57 -3.43 -4.90 -8.66
CA LEU A 57 -4.09 -5.61 -9.76
C LEU A 57 -5.40 -6.28 -9.32
N PRO A 58 -6.25 -6.72 -10.27
CA PRO A 58 -7.53 -7.35 -9.95
C PRO A 58 -7.41 -8.56 -9.03
N ASN A 59 -8.46 -8.80 -8.24
CA ASN A 59 -8.56 -9.93 -7.31
C ASN A 59 -7.57 -9.92 -6.16
N VAL A 60 -6.97 -8.78 -5.85
CA VAL A 60 -6.04 -8.64 -4.73
C VAL A 60 -6.77 -8.18 -3.46
N THR A 61 -6.51 -8.87 -2.37
CA THR A 61 -6.87 -8.44 -1.02
C THR A 61 -5.59 -8.14 -0.24
N ILE A 62 -5.45 -6.91 0.23
CA ILE A 62 -4.38 -6.51 1.12
C ILE A 62 -4.94 -6.50 2.54
N GLY A 63 -4.30 -7.23 3.44
CA GLY A 63 -4.73 -7.31 4.84
C GLY A 63 -4.55 -6.01 5.61
N ASP A 64 -4.74 -6.07 6.92
CA ASP A 64 -4.54 -4.93 7.81
C ASP A 64 -3.06 -4.77 8.20
N ASN A 65 -2.65 -3.56 8.53
CA ASN A 65 -1.30 -3.28 9.01
C ASN A 65 -0.21 -3.71 8.03
N VAL A 66 -0.36 -3.32 6.77
CA VAL A 66 0.56 -3.68 5.69
C VAL A 66 1.30 -2.46 5.18
N VAL A 67 2.60 -2.58 5.03
CA VAL A 67 3.45 -1.57 4.41
C VAL A 67 4.00 -2.12 3.10
N ILE A 68 3.84 -1.34 2.05
CA ILE A 68 4.32 -1.68 0.70
C ILE A 68 5.57 -0.86 0.39
N GLY A 69 6.54 -1.44 -0.30
CA GLY A 69 7.67 -0.71 -0.84
C GLY A 69 7.29 0.12 -2.05
N ILE A 70 7.99 1.24 -2.25
CA ILE A 70 7.74 2.14 -3.39
C ILE A 70 7.86 1.40 -4.73
N ASN A 71 7.06 1.79 -5.72
CA ASN A 71 7.11 1.25 -7.08
C ASN A 71 6.87 -0.27 -7.16
N SER A 72 6.00 -0.79 -6.31
CA SER A 72 5.66 -2.22 -6.27
C SER A 72 4.44 -2.55 -7.11
N ILE A 73 4.42 -3.74 -7.70
CA ILE A 73 3.26 -4.28 -8.42
C ILE A 73 2.67 -5.42 -7.62
N ILE A 74 1.51 -5.17 -7.01
CA ILE A 74 0.82 -6.11 -6.13
C ILE A 74 -0.15 -6.94 -6.97
N ASN A 75 0.29 -8.15 -7.33
CA ASN A 75 -0.46 -9.10 -8.14
C ASN A 75 -0.96 -10.31 -7.34
N ARG A 76 -0.76 -10.32 -6.04
CA ARG A 76 -1.20 -11.36 -5.11
C ARG A 76 -1.69 -10.74 -3.82
N SER A 77 -2.65 -11.39 -3.18
CA SER A 77 -3.11 -10.97 -1.87
C SER A 77 -2.01 -11.05 -0.83
N LEU A 78 -2.02 -10.11 0.12
CA LEU A 78 -1.01 -9.97 1.14
C LEU A 78 -1.62 -10.17 2.53
N PRO A 79 -0.94 -10.89 3.43
CA PRO A 79 -1.42 -11.14 4.78
C PRO A 79 -1.34 -9.89 5.66
N ASN A 80 -2.04 -9.94 6.80
CA ASN A 80 -1.96 -8.90 7.82
C ASN A 80 -0.52 -8.76 8.34
N GLY A 81 -0.15 -7.54 8.69
CA GLY A 81 1.06 -7.27 9.45
C GLY A 81 2.37 -7.37 8.67
N CYS A 82 2.34 -7.47 7.35
CA CYS A 82 3.55 -7.70 6.56
C CYS A 82 4.18 -6.42 5.99
N PHE A 83 5.45 -6.53 5.67
CA PHE A 83 6.14 -5.66 4.73
C PHE A 83 6.33 -6.41 3.41
N ALA A 84 5.85 -5.84 2.32
CA ALA A 84 5.94 -6.45 1.00
C ALA A 84 6.45 -5.43 -0.02
N ALA A 85 7.22 -5.88 -0.99
CA ALA A 85 7.80 -5.00 -2.00
C ALA A 85 8.17 -5.74 -3.27
N GLY A 86 8.35 -4.98 -4.33
CA GLY A 86 8.90 -5.44 -5.59
C GLY A 86 7.90 -5.56 -6.74
N SER A 87 8.42 -5.98 -7.88
CA SER A 87 7.67 -6.23 -9.09
C SER A 87 8.12 -7.58 -9.70
N PRO A 88 7.34 -8.65 -9.54
CA PRO A 88 6.11 -8.76 -8.75
C PRO A 88 6.34 -8.56 -7.24
N CYS A 89 5.35 -8.02 -6.55
CA CYS A 89 5.42 -7.78 -5.12
C CYS A 89 5.44 -9.11 -4.35
N LYS A 90 6.34 -9.18 -3.38
CA LYS A 90 6.50 -10.35 -2.51
C LYS A 90 6.57 -9.91 -1.05
N VAL A 91 6.08 -10.76 -0.16
CA VAL A 91 6.26 -10.55 1.28
C VAL A 91 7.74 -10.66 1.61
N ILE A 92 8.30 -9.59 2.15
CA ILE A 92 9.70 -9.51 2.58
C ILE A 92 9.83 -9.91 4.05
N LYS A 93 8.89 -9.43 4.88
CA LYS A 93 8.83 -9.74 6.31
C LYS A 93 7.40 -9.98 6.73
N GLU A 94 7.18 -11.02 7.52
CA GLU A 94 5.90 -11.34 8.12
C GLU A 94 5.82 -10.81 9.56
N ASP A 95 4.59 -10.58 10.05
CA ASP A 95 4.31 -10.19 11.43
C ASP A 95 5.17 -9.02 11.95
N VAL A 96 5.35 -8.01 11.12
CA VAL A 96 6.15 -6.83 11.49
C VAL A 96 5.29 -5.76 12.16
N TYR A 97 4.07 -5.59 11.72
CA TYR A 97 3.20 -4.48 12.14
C TYR A 97 1.89 -4.98 12.75
N PRO A 98 1.34 -4.27 13.74
CA PRO A 98 1.92 -3.10 14.38
C PRO A 98 3.16 -3.46 15.21
N LYS A 99 4.04 -2.46 15.38
CA LYS A 99 5.25 -2.59 16.20
C LYS A 99 5.20 -1.56 17.32
N PRO A 100 4.56 -1.90 18.45
CA PRO A 100 4.46 -0.97 19.57
C PRO A 100 5.82 -0.52 20.08
N LEU A 101 5.97 0.78 20.30
CA LEU A 101 7.19 1.35 20.83
C LEU A 101 7.13 1.41 22.36
N SER A 102 8.29 1.32 23.01
CA SER A 102 8.42 1.60 24.44
C SER A 102 8.12 3.07 24.73
N THR A 103 7.81 3.39 25.99
CA THR A 103 7.60 4.79 26.41
C THR A 103 8.82 5.66 26.08
N GLU A 104 10.02 5.18 26.34
CA GLU A 104 11.26 5.87 26.01
C GLU A 104 11.43 6.12 24.52
N ALA A 105 11.13 5.12 23.68
CA ALA A 105 11.18 5.24 22.23
C ALA A 105 10.14 6.24 21.71
N ILE A 106 8.95 6.28 22.28
CA ILE A 106 7.90 7.26 21.96
C ILE A 106 8.36 8.69 22.31
N GLU A 107 8.91 8.89 23.50
CA GLU A 107 9.43 10.21 23.93
C GLU A 107 10.52 10.71 23.00
N LYS A 108 11.48 9.84 22.65
CA LYS A 108 12.53 10.16 21.70
C LYS A 108 11.98 10.53 20.33
N LEU A 109 11.02 9.75 19.82
CA LEU A 109 10.38 10.00 18.52
C LEU A 109 9.68 11.36 18.52
N VAL A 110 8.94 11.69 19.57
CA VAL A 110 8.26 12.99 19.69
C VAL A 110 9.26 14.14 19.68
N VAL A 111 10.34 14.01 20.43
CA VAL A 111 11.41 15.04 20.45
C VAL A 111 12.04 15.20 19.06
N ASP A 112 12.35 14.10 18.37
CA ASP A 112 12.95 14.15 17.03
C ASP A 112 12.00 14.81 16.01
N ILE A 113 10.70 14.51 16.08
CA ILE A 113 9.68 15.14 15.22
C ILE A 113 9.63 16.67 15.49
N LEU A 114 9.58 17.06 16.75
CA LEU A 114 9.53 18.47 17.10
C LEU A 114 10.80 19.24 16.69
N ASP A 115 11.97 18.62 16.86
CA ASP A 115 13.23 19.21 16.43
C ASP A 115 13.30 19.39 14.91
N ASN A 116 12.86 18.42 14.15
CA ASN A 116 12.79 18.50 12.69
C ASN A 116 11.82 19.58 12.23
N TRP A 117 10.67 19.68 12.87
CA TRP A 117 9.69 20.75 12.62
C TRP A 117 10.28 22.13 12.88
N LYS A 118 10.97 22.29 13.99
CA LYS A 118 11.64 23.54 14.37
C LYS A 118 12.69 23.97 13.36
N LYS A 119 13.53 23.04 12.90
CA LYS A 119 14.52 23.29 11.85
C LYS A 119 13.86 23.74 10.54
N LEU A 120 12.74 23.14 10.18
CA LEU A 120 12.00 23.51 8.97
C LEU A 120 11.45 24.94 9.05
N ILE A 121 10.94 25.33 10.21
CA ILE A 121 10.47 26.71 10.44
C ILE A 121 11.63 27.70 10.36
N GLU A 122 12.75 27.42 11.00
CA GLU A 122 13.95 28.25 10.97
C GLU A 122 14.50 28.42 9.55
N PHE A 123 14.47 27.37 8.75
CA PHE A 123 14.91 27.42 7.36
C PHE A 123 14.03 28.32 6.49
N LYS A 124 12.73 28.38 6.77
CA LYS A 124 11.77 29.20 6.00
C LYS A 124 11.71 30.68 6.47
N SER A 125 12.24 30.99 7.61
CA SER A 125 12.29 32.34 8.13
C SER A 125 13.59 33.01 7.74
#